data_4c330143ee792d8e0ec04aae169fef3a
#
_entry.id   4c330143ee792d8e0ec04aae169fef3a
#
_cell.length_a   1.000
_cell.length_b   1.000
_cell.length_c   1.000
_cell.angle_alpha   90.00
_cell.angle_beta   90.00
_cell.angle_gamma   90.00
#
_symmetry.space_group_name_H-M   'P 1'
#
loop_
_entity.id
_entity.type
_entity.pdbx_description
1 polymer ?
#
loop_
_entity_poly.entity_id
_entity_poly.type
_entity_poly.pdbx_seq_one_letter_code
_entity_poly.pdbx_strand_id
1 'polypeptide(L)'
;SPILWKSVKSGLAAGRVQTVAARIIVEREAEIRAFVPQEYWTIDALLTAPDGKPLKARLVGKGKSKVKLASEDDVKQVLAEIGRDAFVCKSVKKTAKTKQPAPPFTTSTMQQEASRKLGFQSQRIMRVAQELYEGINLGAENGGVQGIITYMRTDSLRISTEAQAAALALIGEKYGEGYCPTRPRVYKTKANAQDAHEAIRPSNVK
;
A
#
# COMPACT_ATOMS: atom_id res chain seq x y z
N SER A 1 8.03 -27.68 22.43
CA SER A 1 6.65 -27.79 22.89
C SER A 1 6.45 -28.80 24.03
N PRO A 2 7.10 -29.99 24.08
CA PRO A 2 6.88 -30.92 25.19
C PRO A 2 7.17 -30.35 26.58
N ILE A 3 8.19 -29.48 26.72
CA ILE A 3 8.52 -28.79 27.98
C ILE A 3 7.37 -27.87 28.41
N LEU A 4 6.77 -27.11 27.44
CA LEU A 4 5.62 -26.27 27.73
C LEU A 4 4.39 -27.07 28.16
N TRP A 5 4.18 -28.24 27.55
CA TRP A 5 3.05 -29.10 27.91
C TRP A 5 3.18 -29.67 29.32
N LYS A 6 4.42 -29.98 29.73
CA LYS A 6 4.70 -30.48 31.06
C LYS A 6 4.61 -29.37 32.13
N SER A 7 5.08 -28.17 31.82
CA SER A 7 5.26 -27.11 32.82
C SER A 7 4.13 -26.07 32.85
N VAL A 8 3.31 -25.95 31.75
CA VAL A 8 2.29 -24.91 31.65
C VAL A 8 0.92 -25.53 31.26
N LYS A 9 0.77 -25.97 30.03
CA LYS A 9 -0.50 -26.56 29.53
C LYS A 9 -0.25 -27.35 28.26
N SER A 10 -0.98 -28.48 28.12
CA SER A 10 -0.99 -29.26 26.89
C SER A 10 -1.55 -28.44 25.70
N GLY A 11 -1.04 -28.69 24.51
CA GLY A 11 -1.47 -28.00 23.26
C GLY A 11 -0.76 -26.68 22.99
N LEU A 12 0.04 -26.15 23.93
CA LEU A 12 0.81 -24.91 23.67
C LEU A 12 1.98 -25.20 22.72
N ALA A 13 2.21 -24.25 21.81
CA ALA A 13 3.35 -24.27 20.91
C ALA A 13 4.25 -23.06 21.16
N ALA A 14 5.57 -23.27 21.11
CA ALA A 14 6.55 -22.20 21.05
C ALA A 14 7.41 -22.40 19.81
N GLY A 15 7.67 -21.32 19.10
CA GLY A 15 8.51 -21.32 17.92
C GLY A 15 8.98 -19.92 17.60
N ARG A 16 10.02 -19.80 16.78
CA ARG A 16 10.64 -18.51 16.47
C ARG A 16 9.65 -17.51 15.87
N VAL A 17 8.74 -17.96 15.01
CA VAL A 17 7.75 -17.09 14.38
C VAL A 17 6.70 -16.61 15.38
N GLN A 18 6.16 -17.52 16.20
CA GLN A 18 5.15 -17.17 17.21
C GLN A 18 5.71 -16.22 18.27
N THR A 19 6.93 -16.45 18.71
CA THR A 19 7.60 -15.59 19.72
C THR A 19 7.84 -14.19 19.18
N VAL A 20 8.31 -14.06 17.95
CA VAL A 20 8.51 -12.75 17.29
C VAL A 20 7.18 -12.03 17.07
N ALA A 21 6.15 -12.74 16.60
CA ALA A 21 4.82 -12.16 16.40
C ALA A 21 4.22 -11.66 17.74
N ALA A 22 4.32 -12.46 18.80
CA ALA A 22 3.86 -12.08 20.14
C ALA A 22 4.62 -10.85 20.66
N ARG A 23 5.94 -10.80 20.47
CA ARG A 23 6.77 -9.65 20.86
C ARG A 23 6.34 -8.37 20.15
N ILE A 24 6.13 -8.41 18.84
CA ILE A 24 5.69 -7.23 18.06
C ILE A 24 4.34 -6.71 18.59
N ILE A 25 3.42 -7.61 18.94
CA ILE A 25 2.11 -7.23 19.49
C ILE A 25 2.28 -6.59 20.87
N VAL A 26 3.10 -7.19 21.75
CA VAL A 26 3.35 -6.67 23.11
C VAL A 26 4.03 -5.30 23.05
N GLU A 27 5.04 -5.13 22.19
CA GLU A 27 5.73 -3.85 22.01
C GLU A 27 4.76 -2.77 21.51
N ARG A 28 3.89 -3.10 20.53
CA ARG A 28 2.84 -2.17 20.05
C ARG A 28 1.84 -1.83 21.13
N GLU A 29 1.42 -2.79 21.93
CA GLU A 29 0.50 -2.54 23.04
C GLU A 29 1.13 -1.65 24.12
N ALA A 30 2.42 -1.83 24.39
CA ALA A 30 3.15 -0.94 25.30
C ALA A 30 3.21 0.50 24.77
N GLU A 31 3.45 0.70 23.46
CA GLU A 31 3.40 2.01 22.82
C GLU A 31 2.00 2.64 22.93
N ILE A 32 0.93 1.86 22.72
CA ILE A 32 -0.44 2.33 22.83
C ILE A 32 -0.74 2.78 24.26
N ARG A 33 -0.31 2.00 25.28
CA ARG A 33 -0.51 2.35 26.69
C ARG A 33 0.32 3.55 27.14
N ALA A 34 1.48 3.74 26.53
CA ALA A 34 2.35 4.88 26.81
C ALA A 34 1.94 6.15 26.04
N PHE A 35 0.99 6.04 25.10
CA PHE A 35 0.57 7.17 24.29
C PHE A 35 -0.16 8.22 25.12
N VAL A 36 0.36 9.43 25.11
CA VAL A 36 -0.27 10.60 25.73
C VAL A 36 -0.90 11.44 24.63
N PRO A 37 -2.24 11.56 24.58
CA PRO A 37 -2.92 12.41 23.61
C PRO A 37 -2.46 13.86 23.73
N GLN A 38 -2.15 14.49 22.60
CA GLN A 38 -1.83 15.91 22.54
C GLN A 38 -2.95 16.64 21.81
N GLU A 39 -3.49 17.65 22.46
CA GLU A 39 -4.48 18.53 21.87
C GLU A 39 -3.85 19.38 20.77
N TYR A 40 -4.55 19.52 19.66
CA TYR A 40 -4.19 20.45 18.59
C TYR A 40 -5.47 21.01 17.95
N TRP A 41 -5.36 22.21 17.43
CA TRP A 41 -6.45 22.91 16.79
C TRP A 41 -6.14 23.24 15.33
N THR A 42 -7.18 23.37 14.52
CA THR A 42 -7.07 23.83 13.13
C THR A 42 -8.09 24.91 12.87
N ILE A 43 -7.73 25.91 12.08
CA ILE A 43 -8.62 26.97 11.64
C ILE A 43 -8.86 26.77 10.15
N ASP A 44 -10.11 26.55 9.77
CA ASP A 44 -10.56 26.43 8.39
C ASP A 44 -11.49 27.60 8.06
N ALA A 45 -11.24 28.31 6.97
CA ALA A 45 -12.13 29.31 6.41
C ALA A 45 -12.98 28.72 5.29
N LEU A 46 -14.27 28.93 5.35
CA LEU A 46 -15.20 28.61 4.28
C LEU A 46 -15.44 29.88 3.48
N LEU A 47 -14.96 29.92 2.26
CA LEU A 47 -14.96 31.08 1.37
C LEU A 47 -15.81 30.77 0.14
N THR A 48 -16.24 31.85 -0.52
CA THR A 48 -16.89 31.74 -1.84
C THR A 48 -15.95 32.37 -2.87
N ALA A 49 -15.59 31.60 -3.88
CA ALA A 49 -14.81 32.10 -4.99
C ALA A 49 -15.63 33.09 -5.88
N PRO A 50 -15.00 33.95 -6.68
CA PRO A 50 -15.72 34.90 -7.54
C PRO A 50 -16.72 34.25 -8.51
N ASP A 51 -16.50 32.98 -8.88
CA ASP A 51 -17.39 32.18 -9.72
C ASP A 51 -18.54 31.50 -8.94
N GLY A 52 -18.71 31.85 -7.66
CA GLY A 52 -19.77 31.31 -6.78
C GLY A 52 -19.46 29.94 -6.17
N LYS A 53 -18.32 29.32 -6.48
CA LYS A 53 -17.97 28.00 -5.94
C LYS A 53 -17.44 28.07 -4.53
N PRO A 54 -17.80 27.10 -3.66
CA PRO A 54 -17.26 27.03 -2.32
C PRO A 54 -15.77 26.66 -2.35
N LEU A 55 -14.99 27.36 -1.54
CA LEU A 55 -13.56 27.12 -1.35
C LEU A 55 -13.25 26.96 0.14
N LYS A 56 -12.62 25.86 0.52
CA LYS A 56 -12.14 25.64 1.87
C LYS A 56 -10.63 25.95 1.93
N ALA A 57 -10.27 26.89 2.78
CA ALA A 57 -8.88 27.23 3.04
C ALA A 57 -8.51 26.88 4.48
N ARG A 58 -7.31 26.37 4.71
CA ARG A 58 -6.79 26.04 6.03
C ARG A 58 -5.61 26.94 6.40
N LEU A 59 -5.62 27.46 7.62
CA LEU A 59 -4.48 28.17 8.16
C LEU A 59 -3.25 27.26 8.22
N VAL A 60 -2.14 27.70 7.63
CA VAL A 60 -0.87 26.97 7.62
C VAL A 60 0.19 27.70 8.44
N GLY A 61 0.20 29.03 8.37
CA GLY A 61 1.23 29.82 9.04
C GLY A 61 1.08 31.31 8.83
N LYS A 62 1.97 32.06 9.48
CA LYS A 62 2.13 33.52 9.34
C LYS A 62 3.49 33.81 8.71
N GLY A 63 3.49 34.40 7.51
CA GLY A 63 4.74 34.60 6.75
C GLY A 63 5.42 33.28 6.38
N LYS A 64 6.64 33.06 6.87
CA LYS A 64 7.40 31.82 6.64
C LYS A 64 7.27 30.79 7.77
N SER A 65 6.65 31.16 8.90
CA SER A 65 6.55 30.33 10.09
C SER A 65 5.24 29.57 10.13
N LYS A 66 5.28 28.28 10.47
CA LYS A 66 4.08 27.48 10.74
C LYS A 66 3.48 27.91 12.08
N VAL A 67 2.16 28.09 12.11
CA VAL A 67 1.43 28.34 13.36
C VAL A 67 1.12 26.99 13.99
N LYS A 68 1.42 26.85 15.28
CA LYS A 68 0.95 25.75 16.13
C LYS A 68 -0.18 26.29 17.00
N LEU A 69 -1.28 25.59 17.00
CA LEU A 69 -2.45 25.89 17.82
C LEU A 69 -2.60 24.75 18.82
N ALA A 70 -2.14 24.95 20.03
CA ALA A 70 -2.16 23.94 21.09
C ALA A 70 -3.32 24.13 22.07
N SER A 71 -3.94 25.31 22.06
CA SER A 71 -5.03 25.66 22.96
C SER A 71 -6.12 26.50 22.26
N GLU A 72 -7.27 26.60 22.91
CA GLU A 72 -8.37 27.48 22.47
C GLU A 72 -7.92 28.97 22.46
N ASP A 73 -7.08 29.35 23.39
CA ASP A 73 -6.61 30.74 23.50
C ASP A 73 -5.70 31.09 22.32
N ASP A 74 -4.84 30.17 21.85
CA ASP A 74 -4.06 30.36 20.63
C ASP A 74 -4.99 30.60 19.42
N VAL A 75 -6.09 29.84 19.35
CA VAL A 75 -7.10 30.01 18.29
C VAL A 75 -7.75 31.37 18.34
N LYS A 76 -8.17 31.84 19.54
CA LYS A 76 -8.79 33.15 19.73
C LYS A 76 -7.85 34.27 19.33
N GLN A 77 -6.57 34.21 19.72
CA GLN A 77 -5.58 35.18 19.32
C GLN A 77 -5.43 35.28 17.80
N VAL A 78 -5.27 34.13 17.14
CA VAL A 78 -5.10 34.08 15.69
C VAL A 78 -6.37 34.56 14.97
N LEU A 79 -7.57 34.22 15.45
CA LEU A 79 -8.82 34.70 14.87
C LEU A 79 -8.96 36.22 15.00
N ALA A 80 -8.53 36.81 16.12
CA ALA A 80 -8.50 38.26 16.30
C ALA A 80 -7.54 38.95 15.33
N GLU A 81 -6.38 38.33 15.04
CA GLU A 81 -5.40 38.87 14.08
C GLU A 81 -5.87 38.75 12.61
N ILE A 82 -6.59 37.69 12.26
CA ILE A 82 -7.07 37.48 10.87
C ILE A 82 -8.08 38.57 10.49
N GLY A 83 -8.87 39.05 11.43
CA GLY A 83 -9.88 40.05 11.16
C GLY A 83 -11.02 39.56 10.25
N ARG A 84 -11.74 40.50 9.65
CA ARG A 84 -12.84 40.24 8.71
C ARG A 84 -12.57 40.76 7.30
N ASP A 85 -11.31 41.02 7.00
CA ASP A 85 -10.89 41.53 5.69
C ASP A 85 -11.06 40.49 4.59
N ALA A 86 -11.09 40.96 3.34
CA ALA A 86 -11.22 40.09 2.19
C ALA A 86 -9.99 39.19 2.02
N PHE A 87 -10.22 37.91 1.82
CA PHE A 87 -9.17 36.94 1.52
C PHE A 87 -8.65 37.13 0.10
N VAL A 88 -7.33 37.21 -0.07
CA VAL A 88 -6.69 37.39 -1.36
C VAL A 88 -5.90 36.16 -1.75
N CYS A 89 -6.20 35.58 -2.91
CA CYS A 89 -5.41 34.50 -3.48
C CYS A 89 -4.11 35.06 -4.08
N LYS A 90 -2.98 34.89 -3.36
CA LYS A 90 -1.66 35.38 -3.82
C LYS A 90 -1.06 34.57 -4.98
N SER A 91 -1.29 33.28 -5.01
CA SER A 91 -0.74 32.42 -6.07
C SER A 91 -1.51 31.14 -6.21
N VAL A 92 -1.55 30.62 -7.43
CA VAL A 92 -2.07 29.28 -7.75
C VAL A 92 -0.95 28.47 -8.38
N LYS A 93 -0.55 27.37 -7.71
CA LYS A 93 0.46 26.47 -8.23
C LYS A 93 -0.19 25.20 -8.75
N LYS A 94 -0.17 25.01 -10.06
CA LYS A 94 -0.57 23.76 -10.71
C LYS A 94 0.66 22.88 -10.90
N THR A 95 0.62 21.66 -10.36
CA THR A 95 1.72 20.71 -10.48
C THR A 95 1.18 19.41 -11.03
N ALA A 96 1.77 18.93 -12.10
CA ALA A 96 1.48 17.59 -12.61
C ALA A 96 2.05 16.56 -11.63
N LYS A 97 1.22 15.61 -11.22
CA LYS A 97 1.64 14.47 -10.39
C LYS A 97 1.61 13.21 -11.23
N THR A 98 2.72 12.51 -11.26
CA THR A 98 2.82 11.21 -11.92
C THR A 98 2.63 10.11 -10.89
N LYS A 99 1.69 9.20 -11.13
CA LYS A 99 1.50 8.01 -10.31
C LYS A 99 2.22 6.84 -10.98
N GLN A 100 3.16 6.25 -10.29
CA GLN A 100 3.84 5.05 -10.79
C GLN A 100 2.96 3.82 -10.52
N PRO A 101 2.96 2.81 -11.41
CA PRO A 101 2.32 1.53 -11.14
C PRO A 101 3.01 0.83 -9.96
N ALA A 102 2.22 0.07 -9.21
CA ALA A 102 2.75 -0.77 -8.13
C ALA A 102 3.69 -1.85 -8.70
N PRO A 103 4.67 -2.30 -7.90
CA PRO A 103 5.49 -3.46 -8.28
C PRO A 103 4.63 -4.72 -8.38
N PRO A 104 5.11 -5.75 -9.09
CA PRO A 104 4.47 -7.05 -9.11
C PRO A 104 4.41 -7.66 -7.70
N PHE A 105 3.56 -8.67 -7.52
CA PHE A 105 3.35 -9.25 -6.20
C PHE A 105 4.52 -10.09 -5.71
N THR A 106 4.84 -9.91 -4.45
CA THR A 106 5.50 -10.90 -3.60
C THR A 106 4.45 -11.65 -2.78
N THR A 107 4.81 -12.73 -2.09
CA THR A 107 3.90 -13.43 -1.18
C THR A 107 3.21 -12.46 -0.21
N SER A 108 3.96 -11.59 0.44
CA SER A 108 3.41 -10.67 1.45
C SER A 108 2.48 -9.62 0.85
N THR A 109 2.83 -9.04 -0.30
CA THR A 109 1.98 -8.02 -0.95
C THR A 109 0.73 -8.61 -1.57
N MET A 110 0.80 -9.84 -2.11
CA MET A 110 -0.37 -10.60 -2.56
C MET A 110 -1.32 -10.87 -1.39
N GLN A 111 -0.81 -11.32 -0.25
CA GLN A 111 -1.64 -11.56 0.93
C GLN A 111 -2.33 -10.28 1.44
N GLN A 112 -1.59 -9.17 1.51
CA GLN A 112 -2.15 -7.89 1.92
C GLN A 112 -3.25 -7.38 0.99
N GLU A 113 -3.03 -7.50 -0.32
CA GLU A 113 -3.99 -7.03 -1.31
C GLU A 113 -5.24 -7.91 -1.36
N ALA A 114 -5.08 -9.24 -1.31
CA ALA A 114 -6.20 -10.17 -1.26
C ALA A 114 -7.00 -10.04 0.05
N SER A 115 -6.33 -9.79 1.17
CA SER A 115 -7.01 -9.51 2.45
C SER A 115 -7.82 -8.22 2.37
N ARG A 116 -7.24 -7.14 1.81
CA ARG A 116 -7.93 -5.85 1.69
C ARG A 116 -9.11 -5.87 0.72
N LYS A 117 -8.93 -6.49 -0.46
CA LYS A 117 -9.92 -6.44 -1.54
C LYS A 117 -10.97 -7.54 -1.47
N LEU A 118 -10.57 -8.73 -0.99
CA LEU A 118 -11.42 -9.92 -1.01
C LEU A 118 -11.83 -10.37 0.39
N GLY A 119 -11.28 -9.78 1.45
CA GLY A 119 -11.53 -10.19 2.84
C GLY A 119 -10.99 -11.60 3.17
N PHE A 120 -10.04 -12.12 2.38
CA PHE A 120 -9.52 -13.46 2.59
C PHE A 120 -8.51 -13.51 3.72
N GLN A 121 -8.58 -14.56 4.52
CA GLN A 121 -7.54 -14.89 5.50
C GLN A 121 -6.31 -15.47 4.81
N SER A 122 -5.12 -15.29 5.40
CA SER A 122 -3.84 -15.72 4.83
C SER A 122 -3.82 -17.19 4.39
N GLN A 123 -4.41 -18.10 5.19
CA GLN A 123 -4.47 -19.52 4.85
C GLN A 123 -5.27 -19.77 3.56
N ARG A 124 -6.43 -19.11 3.40
CA ARG A 124 -7.23 -19.20 2.19
C ARG A 124 -6.49 -18.64 0.98
N ILE A 125 -5.83 -17.49 1.14
CA ILE A 125 -5.04 -16.86 0.06
C ILE A 125 -3.97 -17.83 -0.44
N MET A 126 -3.21 -18.44 0.47
CA MET A 126 -2.12 -19.34 0.10
C MET A 126 -2.63 -20.63 -0.54
N ARG A 127 -3.78 -21.16 -0.10
CA ARG A 127 -4.41 -22.32 -0.74
C ARG A 127 -4.84 -22.02 -2.17
N VAL A 128 -5.58 -20.93 -2.38
CA VAL A 128 -6.01 -20.51 -3.71
C VAL A 128 -4.80 -20.22 -4.63
N ALA A 129 -3.78 -19.54 -4.13
CA ALA A 129 -2.57 -19.29 -4.90
C ALA A 129 -1.84 -20.61 -5.29
N GLN A 130 -1.85 -21.61 -4.42
CA GLN A 130 -1.30 -22.92 -4.71
C GLN A 130 -2.09 -23.60 -5.85
N GLU A 131 -3.43 -23.58 -5.78
CA GLU A 131 -4.31 -24.14 -6.81
C GLU A 131 -4.08 -23.44 -8.17
N LEU A 132 -3.97 -22.12 -8.18
CA LEU A 132 -3.68 -21.34 -9.40
C LEU A 132 -2.31 -21.65 -10.00
N TYR A 133 -1.31 -21.95 -9.16
CA TYR A 133 0.04 -22.33 -9.60
C TYR A 133 0.09 -23.76 -10.11
N GLU A 134 -0.52 -24.73 -9.39
CA GLU A 134 -0.49 -26.15 -9.76
C GLU A 134 -1.34 -26.43 -10.99
N GLY A 135 -2.42 -25.68 -11.18
CA GLY A 135 -3.25 -25.74 -12.37
C GLY A 135 -4.73 -25.81 -12.08
N ILE A 136 -5.47 -25.05 -12.85
CA ILE A 136 -6.93 -25.08 -12.88
C ILE A 136 -7.40 -25.49 -14.26
N ASN A 137 -8.56 -26.12 -14.32
CA ASN A 137 -9.15 -26.52 -15.60
C ASN A 137 -9.80 -25.31 -16.28
N LEU A 138 -9.21 -24.87 -17.39
CA LEU A 138 -9.69 -23.75 -18.20
C LEU A 138 -10.62 -24.17 -19.33
N GLY A 139 -10.97 -25.46 -19.43
CA GLY A 139 -11.69 -26.03 -20.57
C GLY A 139 -10.73 -26.52 -21.66
N ALA A 140 -11.20 -27.48 -22.46
CA ALA A 140 -10.38 -28.08 -23.52
C ALA A 140 -9.94 -27.05 -24.57
N GLU A 141 -10.82 -26.09 -24.88
CA GLU A 141 -10.58 -24.98 -25.82
C GLU A 141 -9.45 -24.04 -25.37
N ASN A 142 -9.17 -23.96 -24.07
CA ASN A 142 -8.16 -23.11 -23.48
C ASN A 142 -6.92 -23.90 -22.99
N GLY A 143 -6.75 -25.15 -23.47
CA GLY A 143 -5.60 -25.98 -23.17
C GLY A 143 -5.71 -26.84 -21.91
N GLY A 144 -6.93 -27.02 -21.38
CA GLY A 144 -7.20 -27.93 -20.27
C GLY A 144 -6.69 -27.41 -18.91
N VAL A 145 -5.98 -28.25 -18.17
CA VAL A 145 -5.42 -27.90 -16.86
C VAL A 145 -4.10 -27.16 -17.01
N GLN A 146 -4.06 -25.91 -16.53
CA GLN A 146 -2.86 -25.06 -16.62
C GLN A 146 -2.61 -24.26 -15.33
N GLY A 147 -1.35 -24.13 -14.95
CA GLY A 147 -0.91 -23.16 -13.96
C GLY A 147 -0.93 -21.74 -14.54
N ILE A 148 -1.74 -20.87 -13.96
CA ILE A 148 -2.01 -19.53 -14.50
C ILE A 148 -1.23 -18.42 -13.80
N ILE A 149 -0.50 -18.74 -12.73
CA ILE A 149 0.42 -17.81 -12.07
C ILE A 149 1.80 -18.43 -11.89
N THR A 150 2.82 -17.60 -11.72
CA THR A 150 4.16 -18.02 -11.31
C THR A 150 4.16 -18.46 -9.84
N TYR A 151 5.26 -19.05 -9.39
CA TYR A 151 5.38 -19.59 -8.03
C TYR A 151 5.09 -18.53 -6.96
N MET A 152 4.14 -18.82 -6.07
CA MET A 152 3.57 -17.86 -5.13
C MET A 152 4.37 -17.66 -3.83
N ARG A 153 5.40 -18.46 -3.57
CA ARG A 153 6.28 -18.29 -2.39
C ARG A 153 7.57 -17.59 -2.81
N THR A 154 7.51 -16.28 -2.98
CA THR A 154 8.61 -15.46 -3.45
C THR A 154 8.60 -14.08 -2.79
N ASP A 155 9.77 -13.52 -2.59
CA ASP A 155 10.00 -12.13 -2.21
C ASP A 155 10.64 -11.32 -3.34
N SER A 156 10.85 -11.96 -4.51
CA SER A 156 11.39 -11.33 -5.71
C SER A 156 10.37 -10.40 -6.36
N LEU A 157 10.86 -9.30 -6.93
CA LEU A 157 10.09 -8.36 -7.78
C LEU A 157 10.53 -8.49 -9.25
N ARG A 158 11.39 -9.44 -9.57
CA ARG A 158 11.92 -9.66 -10.92
C ARG A 158 10.82 -10.23 -11.83
N ILE A 159 10.81 -9.78 -13.05
CA ILE A 159 9.99 -10.34 -14.15
C ILE A 159 10.96 -10.75 -15.24
N SER A 160 10.78 -11.92 -15.84
CA SER A 160 11.63 -12.37 -16.95
C SER A 160 11.50 -11.43 -18.16
N THR A 161 12.54 -11.40 -18.98
CA THR A 161 12.58 -10.57 -20.18
C THR A 161 11.51 -10.98 -21.19
N GLU A 162 11.23 -12.27 -21.29
CA GLU A 162 10.18 -12.83 -22.15
C GLU A 162 8.78 -12.36 -21.70
N ALA A 163 8.51 -12.42 -20.40
CA ALA A 163 7.23 -11.97 -19.87
C ALA A 163 7.04 -10.45 -20.01
N GLN A 164 8.10 -9.67 -19.83
CA GLN A 164 8.07 -8.23 -20.07
C GLN A 164 7.80 -7.91 -21.54
N ALA A 165 8.46 -8.59 -22.47
CA ALA A 165 8.25 -8.41 -23.91
C ALA A 165 6.81 -8.78 -24.30
N ALA A 166 6.29 -9.91 -23.81
CA ALA A 166 4.92 -10.34 -24.07
C ALA A 166 3.87 -9.34 -23.53
N ALA A 167 4.11 -8.80 -22.32
CA ALA A 167 3.23 -7.80 -21.72
C ALA A 167 3.25 -6.48 -22.52
N LEU A 168 4.40 -6.01 -22.98
CA LEU A 168 4.53 -4.82 -23.79
C LEU A 168 3.85 -5.00 -25.15
N ALA A 169 4.02 -6.15 -25.79
CA ALA A 169 3.34 -6.46 -27.06
C ALA A 169 1.81 -6.43 -26.91
N LEU A 170 1.27 -7.06 -25.85
CA LEU A 170 -0.16 -7.04 -25.56
C LEU A 170 -0.67 -5.61 -25.28
N ILE A 171 0.10 -4.79 -24.54
CA ILE A 171 -0.27 -3.41 -24.25
C ILE A 171 -0.32 -2.60 -25.56
N GLY A 172 0.69 -2.72 -26.41
CA GLY A 172 0.73 -2.03 -27.71
C GLY A 172 -0.44 -2.41 -28.60
N GLU A 173 -0.73 -3.72 -28.71
CA GLU A 173 -1.84 -4.25 -29.49
C GLU A 173 -3.21 -3.78 -28.96
N LYS A 174 -3.43 -3.88 -27.64
CA LYS A 174 -4.75 -3.68 -27.04
C LYS A 174 -5.07 -2.23 -26.69
N TYR A 175 -4.06 -1.44 -26.34
CA TYR A 175 -4.21 -0.06 -25.83
C TYR A 175 -3.47 0.98 -26.67
N GLY A 176 -2.56 0.56 -27.53
CA GLY A 176 -1.76 1.42 -28.40
C GLY A 176 -0.38 1.78 -27.82
N GLU A 177 0.53 2.17 -28.70
CA GLU A 177 1.94 2.47 -28.37
C GLU A 177 2.13 3.56 -27.30
N GLY A 178 1.20 4.51 -27.21
CA GLY A 178 1.24 5.57 -26.20
C GLY A 178 1.16 5.07 -24.74
N TYR A 179 0.72 3.84 -24.54
CA TYR A 179 0.67 3.20 -23.22
C TYR A 179 1.91 2.35 -22.91
N CYS A 180 2.78 2.14 -23.88
CA CYS A 180 4.02 1.42 -23.71
C CYS A 180 5.10 2.33 -23.11
N PRO A 181 5.74 1.96 -22.01
CA PRO A 181 6.89 2.70 -21.50
C PRO A 181 8.08 2.54 -22.47
N THR A 182 8.89 3.58 -22.61
CA THR A 182 10.10 3.54 -23.47
C THR A 182 11.15 2.53 -23.00
N ARG A 183 11.12 2.15 -21.73
CA ARG A 183 11.97 1.11 -21.14
C ARG A 183 11.14 0.25 -20.20
N PRO A 184 11.36 -1.08 -20.16
CA PRO A 184 10.73 -1.95 -19.19
C PRO A 184 10.99 -1.46 -17.77
N ARG A 185 9.98 -1.54 -16.91
CA ARG A 185 10.13 -1.13 -15.52
C ARG A 185 10.90 -2.18 -14.75
N VAL A 186 11.91 -1.74 -14.01
CA VAL A 186 12.71 -2.59 -13.13
C VAL A 186 12.44 -2.14 -11.69
N TYR A 187 12.08 -3.07 -10.83
CA TYR A 187 11.88 -2.82 -9.41
C TYR A 187 13.06 -3.39 -8.63
N LYS A 188 13.56 -2.60 -7.66
CA LYS A 188 14.66 -3.05 -6.79
C LYS A 188 14.15 -4.16 -5.88
N THR A 189 14.73 -5.34 -6.02
CA THR A 189 14.55 -6.45 -5.09
C THR A 189 15.42 -6.23 -3.85
N LYS A 190 14.99 -6.72 -2.69
CA LYS A 190 15.80 -6.67 -1.47
C LYS A 190 17.08 -7.49 -1.65
N ALA A 191 18.19 -7.04 -1.05
CA ALA A 191 19.51 -7.68 -1.21
C ALA A 191 19.55 -9.18 -0.84
N ASN A 192 18.61 -9.66 -0.02
CA ASN A 192 18.52 -11.05 0.42
C ASN A 192 17.48 -11.88 -0.34
N ALA A 193 16.85 -11.33 -1.40
CA ALA A 193 15.92 -12.11 -2.20
C ALA A 193 16.67 -13.11 -3.09
N GLN A 194 16.12 -14.31 -3.24
CA GLN A 194 16.73 -15.34 -4.10
C GLN A 194 16.59 -14.91 -5.56
N ASP A 195 17.72 -14.66 -6.22
CA ASP A 195 17.78 -14.22 -7.62
C ASP A 195 17.14 -15.20 -8.62
N ALA A 196 17.00 -16.46 -8.24
CA ALA A 196 16.39 -17.50 -9.07
C ALA A 196 14.86 -17.39 -9.21
N HIS A 197 14.20 -16.64 -8.30
CA HIS A 197 12.74 -16.52 -8.28
C HIS A 197 12.25 -15.29 -9.04
N GLU A 198 11.11 -15.43 -9.68
CA GLU A 198 10.33 -14.32 -10.22
C GLU A 198 9.29 -13.81 -9.22
N ALA A 199 8.76 -12.62 -9.50
CA ALA A 199 7.55 -12.11 -8.85
C ALA A 199 6.31 -12.95 -9.21
N ILE A 200 5.25 -12.85 -8.43
CA ILE A 200 3.97 -13.48 -8.72
C ILE A 200 3.29 -12.68 -9.83
N ARG A 201 3.06 -13.32 -10.95
CA ARG A 201 2.44 -12.76 -12.14
C ARG A 201 1.62 -13.83 -12.89
N PRO A 202 0.74 -13.45 -13.80
CA PRO A 202 0.14 -14.41 -14.74
C PRO A 202 1.23 -15.16 -15.53
N SER A 203 1.04 -16.45 -15.72
CA SER A 203 1.95 -17.29 -16.53
C SER A 203 1.88 -16.90 -17.99
N ASN A 204 0.68 -16.57 -18.48
CA ASN A 204 0.42 -16.07 -19.81
C ASN A 204 -0.29 -14.72 -19.73
N VAL A 205 0.02 -13.80 -20.62
CA VAL A 205 -0.59 -12.46 -20.71
C VAL A 205 -1.69 -12.35 -21.78
N LYS A 206 -1.88 -13.44 -22.56
CA LYS A 206 -2.95 -13.55 -23.57
C LYS A 206 -4.24 -14.10 -22.99
#